data_0f5e39074448470dd51721904fbff5f5
#
_entry.id   0f5e39074448470dd51721904fbff5f5
#
_cell.length_a   1.000
_cell.length_b   1.000
_cell.length_c   1.000
_cell.angle_alpha   90.00
_cell.angle_beta   90.00
_cell.angle_gamma   90.00
#
_symmetry.space_group_name_H-M   'P 1'
#
loop_
_entity.id
_entity.type
_entity.pdbx_description
1 polymer ?
#
loop_
_entity_poly.entity_id
_entity_poly.type
_entity_poly.pdbx_seq_one_letter_code
_entity_poly.pdbx_strand_id
1 'polypeptide(L)'
;MSKINLTYDKKEYVLEYNRQSVKTLESQGFVLEELTAKPMTMIPLLFSGAFIKNHSGKDGVKRKVVDEIFEEISDKPALMEALMEMYTDTLSTLTEGSAEGNVTWAMVK
;
A
#
# COMPACT_ATOMS: atom_id res chain seq x y z
N MET A 1 1.46 10.58 -7.47
CA MET A 1 0.88 9.35 -6.93
C MET A 1 -0.22 9.67 -5.93
N SER A 2 -1.22 8.81 -5.87
CA SER A 2 -2.37 9.02 -5.00
C SER A 2 -2.04 8.69 -3.53
N LYS A 3 -2.72 9.34 -2.64
CA LYS A 3 -2.62 9.08 -1.22
C LYS A 3 -3.99 9.23 -0.58
N ILE A 4 -4.15 8.64 0.60
CA ILE A 4 -5.39 8.75 1.38
C ILE A 4 -5.06 9.46 2.69
N ASN A 5 -5.80 10.50 2.99
CA ASN A 5 -5.70 11.17 4.29
C ASN A 5 -6.79 10.63 5.20
N LEU A 6 -6.40 10.21 6.39
CA LEU A 6 -7.27 9.56 7.36
C LEU A 6 -7.11 10.24 8.70
N THR A 7 -8.23 10.52 9.38
CA THR A 7 -8.20 11.06 10.74
C THR A 7 -8.87 10.07 11.68
N TYR A 8 -8.17 9.69 12.73
CA TYR A 8 -8.69 8.80 13.76
C TYR A 8 -8.22 9.28 15.13
N ASP A 9 -9.16 9.44 16.06
CA ASP A 9 -8.88 9.88 17.43
C ASP A 9 -8.00 11.13 17.47
N LYS A 10 -8.39 12.13 16.65
CA LYS A 10 -7.72 13.44 16.53
C LYS A 10 -6.31 13.38 15.96
N LYS A 11 -5.89 12.24 15.45
CA LYS A 11 -4.59 12.07 14.81
C LYS A 11 -4.76 11.84 13.32
N GLU A 12 -3.91 12.47 12.52
CA GLU A 12 -3.94 12.34 11.09
C GLU A 12 -2.96 11.27 10.61
N TYR A 13 -3.41 10.47 9.65
CA TYR A 13 -2.59 9.45 9.03
C TYR A 13 -2.62 9.63 7.52
N VAL A 14 -1.48 9.40 6.87
CA VAL A 14 -1.37 9.44 5.42
C VAL A 14 -1.06 8.03 4.94
N LEU A 15 -1.96 7.49 4.13
CA LEU A 15 -1.82 6.15 3.56
C LEU A 15 -1.30 6.24 2.14
N GLU A 16 -0.16 5.62 1.90
CA GLU A 16 0.48 5.60 0.58
C GLU A 16 1.27 4.32 0.41
N TYR A 17 1.53 3.98 -0.85
CA TYR A 17 2.47 2.90 -1.17
C TYR A 17 3.68 3.48 -1.89
N ASN A 18 4.82 2.83 -1.71
CA ASN A 18 6.01 3.05 -2.53
C ASN A 18 6.65 1.68 -2.76
N ARG A 19 7.72 1.65 -3.55
CA ARG A 19 8.37 0.37 -3.85
C ARG A 19 8.82 -0.37 -2.60
N GLN A 20 9.32 0.36 -1.61
CA GLN A 20 9.79 -0.26 -0.37
C GLN A 20 8.63 -0.86 0.43
N SER A 21 7.50 -0.15 0.54
CA SER A 21 6.35 -0.67 1.28
C SER A 21 5.72 -1.87 0.57
N VAL A 22 5.65 -1.84 -0.76
CA VAL A 22 5.16 -2.99 -1.53
C VAL A 22 6.08 -4.19 -1.36
N LYS A 23 7.39 -3.98 -1.39
CA LYS A 23 8.36 -5.05 -1.15
C LYS A 23 8.18 -5.66 0.24
N THR A 24 7.93 -4.82 1.24
CA THR A 24 7.67 -5.29 2.59
C THR A 24 6.40 -6.14 2.64
N LEU A 25 5.33 -5.71 1.96
CA LEU A 25 4.09 -6.48 1.89
C LEU A 25 4.31 -7.85 1.27
N GLU A 26 5.06 -7.90 0.16
CA GLU A 26 5.37 -9.18 -0.47
C GLU A 26 6.14 -10.10 0.46
N SER A 27 7.07 -9.55 1.25
CA SER A 27 7.83 -10.35 2.22
C SER A 27 6.95 -10.87 3.36
N GLN A 28 5.82 -10.21 3.62
CA GLN A 28 4.86 -10.65 4.62
C GLN A 28 3.84 -11.64 4.07
N GLY A 29 3.94 -11.97 2.80
CA GLY A 29 3.05 -12.94 2.16
C GLY A 29 1.88 -12.36 1.40
N PHE A 30 1.86 -11.05 1.17
CA PHE A 30 0.79 -10.45 0.40
C PHE A 30 0.90 -10.81 -1.07
N VAL A 31 -0.19 -11.34 -1.64
CA VAL A 31 -0.30 -11.66 -3.07
C VAL A 31 -1.61 -11.06 -3.57
N LEU A 32 -1.52 -10.12 -4.49
CA LEU A 32 -2.71 -9.40 -4.98
C LEU A 32 -3.76 -10.34 -5.56
N GLU A 33 -3.33 -11.36 -6.30
CA GLU A 33 -4.23 -12.32 -6.91
C GLU A 33 -4.99 -13.17 -5.89
N GLU A 34 -4.49 -13.25 -4.66
CA GLU A 34 -5.15 -14.01 -3.60
C GLU A 34 -6.13 -13.16 -2.78
N LEU A 35 -6.30 -11.90 -3.13
CA LEU A 35 -7.16 -10.99 -2.38
C LEU A 35 -8.60 -11.50 -2.27
N THR A 36 -9.14 -12.06 -3.35
CA THR A 36 -10.49 -12.60 -3.36
C THR A 36 -10.56 -14.01 -2.76
N ALA A 37 -9.48 -14.79 -2.87
CA ALA A 37 -9.44 -16.15 -2.34
C ALA A 37 -9.19 -16.19 -0.84
N LYS A 38 -8.40 -15.24 -0.32
CA LYS A 38 -8.03 -15.20 1.10
C LYS A 38 -8.23 -13.79 1.67
N PRO A 39 -9.46 -13.26 1.65
CA PRO A 39 -9.69 -11.87 2.06
C PRO A 39 -9.36 -11.61 3.53
N MET A 40 -9.60 -12.57 4.42
CA MET A 40 -9.33 -12.37 5.85
C MET A 40 -7.85 -12.17 6.16
N THR A 41 -6.97 -12.66 5.29
CA THR A 41 -5.53 -12.49 5.44
C THR A 41 -5.00 -11.34 4.60
N MET A 42 -5.45 -11.26 3.35
CA MET A 42 -4.90 -10.28 2.40
C MET A 42 -5.38 -8.86 2.62
N ILE A 43 -6.66 -8.66 2.97
CA ILE A 43 -7.22 -7.32 3.17
C ILE A 43 -6.52 -6.59 4.33
N PRO A 44 -6.37 -7.20 5.51
CA PRO A 44 -5.64 -6.53 6.60
C PRO A 44 -4.19 -6.20 6.23
N LEU A 45 -3.51 -7.08 5.47
CA LEU A 45 -2.16 -6.80 5.01
C LEU A 45 -2.12 -5.58 4.08
N LEU A 46 -3.04 -5.53 3.12
CA LEU A 46 -3.10 -4.41 2.19
C LEU A 46 -3.32 -3.10 2.93
N PHE A 47 -4.25 -3.09 3.88
CA PHE A 47 -4.53 -1.88 4.67
C PHE A 47 -3.35 -1.48 5.54
N SER A 48 -2.79 -2.41 6.31
CA SER A 48 -1.67 -2.10 7.20
C SER A 48 -0.43 -1.67 6.43
N GLY A 49 -0.22 -2.24 5.26
CA GLY A 49 0.92 -1.89 4.40
C GLY A 49 0.89 -0.45 3.92
N ALA A 50 -0.29 0.15 3.82
CA ALA A 50 -0.44 1.54 3.40
C ALA A 50 0.11 2.53 4.44
N PHE A 51 0.32 2.09 5.67
CA PHE A 51 0.88 2.94 6.73
C PHE A 51 2.41 2.97 6.73
N ILE A 52 3.06 2.02 6.07
CA ILE A 52 4.52 1.82 6.20
C ILE A 52 5.32 3.03 5.74
N LYS A 53 4.95 3.63 4.63
CA LYS A 53 5.72 4.73 4.06
C LYS A 53 5.85 5.93 5.01
N ASN A 54 4.74 6.35 5.60
CA ASN A 54 4.67 7.58 6.39
C ASN A 54 4.61 7.36 7.90
N HIS A 55 4.36 6.14 8.35
CA HIS A 55 4.16 5.83 9.75
C HIS A 55 4.93 4.59 10.17
N SER A 56 6.25 4.69 10.14
CA SER A 56 7.14 3.61 10.58
C SER A 56 8.22 4.16 11.49
N GLY A 57 8.94 3.29 12.18
CA GLY A 57 9.98 3.71 13.12
C GLY A 57 9.40 4.41 14.33
N LYS A 58 9.94 5.58 14.66
CA LYS A 58 9.49 6.36 15.84
C LYS A 58 8.07 6.86 15.70
N ASP A 59 7.63 7.11 14.47
CA ASP A 59 6.27 7.54 14.17
C ASP A 59 5.37 6.37 13.80
N GLY A 60 5.81 5.16 14.15
CA GLY A 60 5.10 3.95 13.80
C GLY A 60 3.74 3.84 14.48
N VAL A 61 2.81 3.21 13.77
CA VAL A 61 1.47 2.93 14.28
C VAL A 61 1.43 1.50 14.77
N LYS A 62 0.91 1.30 15.97
CA LYS A 62 0.78 -0.04 16.53
C LYS A 62 -0.26 -0.82 15.75
N ARG A 63 -0.04 -2.12 15.60
CA ARG A 63 -0.97 -3.00 14.90
C ARG A 63 -2.38 -2.90 15.46
N LYS A 64 -2.50 -2.80 16.78
CA LYS A 64 -3.79 -2.67 17.44
C LYS A 64 -4.55 -1.44 16.94
N VAL A 65 -3.85 -0.30 16.78
CA VAL A 65 -4.47 0.92 16.31
C VAL A 65 -4.92 0.79 14.85
N VAL A 66 -4.09 0.17 14.02
CA VAL A 66 -4.44 -0.08 12.61
C VAL A 66 -5.71 -0.92 12.52
N ASP A 67 -5.81 -1.97 13.35
CA ASP A 67 -6.97 -2.84 13.35
C ASP A 67 -8.23 -2.10 13.82
N GLU A 68 -8.10 -1.25 14.82
CA GLU A 68 -9.23 -0.42 15.30
C GLU A 68 -9.72 0.54 14.23
N ILE A 69 -8.80 1.19 13.52
CA ILE A 69 -9.14 2.09 12.43
C ILE A 69 -9.89 1.33 11.35
N PHE A 70 -9.42 0.15 10.99
CA PHE A 70 -10.05 -0.64 9.94
C PHE A 70 -11.49 -1.02 10.32
N GLU A 71 -11.72 -1.39 11.57
CA GLU A 71 -13.07 -1.75 12.01
C GLU A 71 -14.04 -0.57 11.98
N GLU A 72 -13.56 0.64 12.28
CA GLU A 72 -14.42 1.82 12.39
C GLU A 72 -14.51 2.64 11.10
N ILE A 73 -13.69 2.34 10.11
CA ILE A 73 -13.67 3.14 8.89
C ILE A 73 -14.97 2.97 8.10
N SER A 74 -15.44 4.09 7.54
CA SER A 74 -16.66 4.08 6.74
C SER A 74 -16.35 3.66 5.30
N ASP A 75 -17.36 3.14 4.63
CA ASP A 75 -17.29 2.78 3.20
C ASP A 75 -16.07 1.91 2.85
N LYS A 76 -15.98 0.75 3.49
CA LYS A 76 -14.90 -0.19 3.24
C LYS A 76 -14.72 -0.58 1.77
N PRO A 77 -15.79 -0.82 0.99
CA PRO A 77 -15.62 -1.15 -0.42
C PRO A 77 -14.90 -0.06 -1.20
N ALA A 78 -15.24 1.21 -0.99
CA ALA A 78 -14.57 2.31 -1.67
C ALA A 78 -13.11 2.44 -1.21
N LEU A 79 -12.85 2.21 0.07
CA LEU A 79 -11.50 2.21 0.60
C LEU A 79 -10.66 1.12 -0.06
N MET A 80 -11.19 -0.09 -0.16
CA MET A 80 -10.46 -1.20 -0.77
C MET A 80 -10.15 -0.93 -2.24
N GLU A 81 -11.10 -0.37 -2.96
CA GLU A 81 -10.89 -0.01 -4.36
C GLU A 81 -9.76 1.01 -4.50
N ALA A 82 -9.75 2.04 -3.64
CA ALA A 82 -8.70 3.05 -3.64
C ALA A 82 -7.33 2.46 -3.31
N LEU A 83 -7.26 1.58 -2.30
CA LEU A 83 -6.01 0.93 -1.92
C LEU A 83 -5.47 0.05 -3.05
N MET A 84 -6.34 -0.70 -3.71
CA MET A 84 -5.93 -1.56 -4.82
C MET A 84 -5.41 -0.74 -5.99
N GLU A 85 -6.05 0.38 -6.28
CA GLU A 85 -5.60 1.29 -7.33
C GLU A 85 -4.21 1.85 -7.01
N MET A 86 -4.02 2.32 -5.79
CA MET A 86 -2.73 2.87 -5.34
C MET A 86 -1.63 1.80 -5.38
N TYR A 87 -1.95 0.59 -4.96
CA TYR A 87 -1.00 -0.53 -5.00
C TYR A 87 -0.60 -0.86 -6.43
N THR A 88 -1.59 -0.95 -7.31
CA THR A 88 -1.35 -1.26 -8.73
C THR A 88 -0.53 -0.15 -9.40
N ASP A 89 -0.82 1.11 -9.10
CA ASP A 89 -0.03 2.23 -9.64
C ASP A 89 1.44 2.11 -9.24
N THR A 90 1.70 1.69 -8.01
CA THR A 90 3.09 1.50 -7.56
C THR A 90 3.77 0.37 -8.31
N LEU A 91 3.05 -0.74 -8.55
CA LEU A 91 3.59 -1.84 -9.35
C LEU A 91 3.94 -1.40 -10.75
N SER A 92 3.12 -0.57 -11.37
CA SER A 92 3.35 -0.13 -12.73
C SER A 92 4.65 0.68 -12.89
N THR A 93 5.15 1.28 -11.81
CA THR A 93 6.42 2.01 -11.86
C THR A 93 7.61 1.11 -12.17
N LEU A 94 7.47 -0.20 -12.02
CA LEU A 94 8.53 -1.16 -12.33
C LEU A 94 8.58 -1.54 -13.81
N THR A 95 7.43 -1.47 -14.48
CA THR A 95 7.31 -1.95 -15.86
C THR A 95 7.08 -0.82 -16.86
N GLU A 96 6.58 0.31 -16.41
CA GLU A 96 6.34 1.46 -17.26
C GLU A 96 7.51 2.44 -17.13
N GLY A 97 8.38 2.44 -18.12
CA GLY A 97 9.50 3.34 -18.13
C GLY A 97 9.09 4.77 -18.46
N SER A 98 9.90 5.72 -18.00
CA SER A 98 9.76 7.11 -18.40
C SER A 98 10.36 7.28 -19.79
N ALA A 99 9.67 8.02 -20.65
CA ALA A 99 10.22 8.38 -21.97
C ALA A 99 11.47 9.26 -21.83
N GLU A 100 11.64 9.90 -20.69
CA GLU A 100 12.76 10.77 -20.37
C GLU A 100 13.82 10.10 -19.49
N GLY A 101 13.83 8.77 -19.44
CA GLY A 101 14.79 8.04 -18.62
C GLY A 101 16.23 8.43 -18.96
N ASN A 102 17.06 8.60 -17.92
CA ASN A 102 18.45 9.01 -18.06
C ASN A 102 19.41 7.84 -18.30
N VAL A 103 18.90 6.61 -18.23
CA VAL A 103 19.70 5.41 -18.47
C VAL A 103 19.16 4.70 -19.69
N THR A 104 20.03 4.44 -20.64
CA THR A 104 19.69 3.67 -21.83
C THR A 104 20.35 2.31 -21.76
N TRP A 105 19.78 1.35 -22.43
CA TRP A 105 20.31 -0.01 -22.44
C TRP A 105 20.09 -0.66 -23.80
N ALA A 106 20.88 -1.67 -24.08
CA ALA A 106 20.71 -2.47 -25.29
C ALA A 106 21.15 -3.90 -25.00
N MET A 107 20.48 -4.85 -25.66
CA MET A 107 20.86 -6.26 -25.53
C MET A 107 22.08 -6.53 -26.44
N VAL A 108 23.08 -7.17 -25.88
CA VAL A 108 24.25 -7.64 -26.63
C VAL A 108 24.17 -9.15 -26.74
N LYS A 109 24.15 -9.63 -27.96
CA LYS A 109 24.08 -11.07 -28.24
C LYS A 109 25.44 -11.66 -28.56
#